data_d53c349ddfa99657025241d28fe3b673
#
_entry.id   d53c349ddfa99657025241d28fe3b673
#
_cell.length_a   1.000
_cell.length_b   1.000
_cell.length_c   1.000
_cell.angle_alpha   90.00
_cell.angle_beta   90.00
_cell.angle_gamma   90.00
#
_symmetry.space_group_name_H-M   'P 1'
#
loop_
_entity.id
_entity.type
_entity.pdbx_description
1 polymer ?
#
loop_
_entity_poly.entity_id
_entity_poly.type
_entity_poly.pdbx_seq_one_letter_code
_entity_poly.pdbx_strand_id
1 'polypeptide(L)'
;PNCRASKELCIFGAEVTPNQHALAKGFILFDNTYCCGILSADGHNWSTAAVANDYLEKSFAGFPRSYPDGMEDADNDALAWSPAGFIWDSCLRHGRTIRNYGEFMMPRVRWKDPSRQGHPGFAGCYAAWKAGPNQNDVIFAADPAVESLRPHSPLDTVGWDMSVPDQFRADYVIRELAECERQGHYPNLVIICLPQDHTSGTSPGCPTPAACMADNDLALGRIVEALSHSSFWPKMAIFAIEDDPQAGWDHVSGYRTTAYLASPYARRGVTVSTQYNSTSLLRTIGQILGLPPMNLFDASATPMFDCFTDTPDPTPFKALPVTVPLDEMNPDPSALTDPLLKAHALASSQMNFAEIDCAPEDLLNRVLWHAMRGSAAAYPTWAVGPDDDENEADEP
;
A
#
# COMPACT_ATOMS: atom_id res chain seq x y z
N PRO A 1 -29.69 6.20 -0.62
CA PRO A 1 -28.51 6.30 0.23
C PRO A 1 -27.42 6.96 -0.59
N ASN A 2 -26.73 7.95 -0.03
CA ASN A 2 -25.77 8.74 -0.78
C ASN A 2 -24.41 8.03 -0.96
N CYS A 3 -24.28 6.77 -0.66
CA CYS A 3 -23.08 5.92 -0.78
C CYS A 3 -21.73 6.63 -0.43
N ARG A 4 -21.77 7.56 0.52
CA ARG A 4 -20.59 8.29 0.97
C ARG A 4 -20.00 7.60 2.20
N ALA A 5 -18.66 7.53 2.24
CA ALA A 5 -17.95 7.11 3.44
C ALA A 5 -18.30 8.02 4.62
N SER A 6 -18.29 7.46 5.82
CA SER A 6 -18.48 8.26 7.02
C SER A 6 -17.16 8.94 7.40
N LYS A 7 -17.14 10.27 7.35
CA LYS A 7 -16.00 11.06 7.82
C LYS A 7 -15.73 10.90 9.33
N GLU A 8 -16.67 10.34 10.07
CA GLU A 8 -16.50 10.07 11.51
C GLU A 8 -15.50 8.93 11.74
N LEU A 9 -15.32 8.04 10.76
CA LEU A 9 -14.32 6.96 10.79
C LEU A 9 -12.93 7.40 10.33
N CYS A 10 -12.78 8.57 9.71
CA CYS A 10 -11.47 9.05 9.29
C CYS A 10 -10.59 9.35 10.50
N ILE A 11 -9.48 8.63 10.66
CA ILE A 11 -8.55 8.77 11.80
C ILE A 11 -7.24 9.46 11.40
N PHE A 12 -6.83 9.41 10.14
CA PHE A 12 -5.63 10.05 9.63
C PHE A 12 -6.00 11.30 8.81
N GLY A 13 -6.00 12.46 9.46
CA GLY A 13 -6.31 13.73 8.81
C GLY A 13 -5.12 14.34 8.05
N ALA A 14 -5.32 15.53 7.49
CA ALA A 14 -4.29 16.22 6.72
C ALA A 14 -3.03 16.59 7.54
N GLU A 15 -3.11 16.54 8.85
CA GLU A 15 -1.97 16.70 9.76
C GLU A 15 -1.02 15.50 9.73
N VAL A 16 -1.51 14.31 9.35
CA VAL A 16 -0.73 13.07 9.20
C VAL A 16 -0.44 12.80 7.72
N THR A 17 -1.44 12.98 6.85
CA THR A 17 -1.38 12.63 5.42
C THR A 17 -1.56 13.85 4.50
N PRO A 18 -0.70 14.90 4.59
CA PRO A 18 -0.87 16.12 3.82
C PRO A 18 -0.76 15.91 2.31
N ASN A 19 0.05 14.96 1.84
CA ASN A 19 0.27 14.71 0.41
C ASN A 19 -0.91 13.99 -0.23
N GLN A 20 -1.47 12.97 0.40
CA GLN A 20 -2.68 12.28 -0.05
C GLN A 20 -3.84 13.28 -0.14
N HIS A 21 -4.02 14.14 0.87
CA HIS A 21 -5.01 15.21 0.84
C HIS A 21 -4.74 16.25 -0.27
N ALA A 22 -3.48 16.58 -0.53
CA ALA A 22 -3.11 17.50 -1.60
C ALA A 22 -3.35 16.88 -2.99
N LEU A 23 -3.08 15.59 -3.17
CA LEU A 23 -3.39 14.86 -4.40
C LEU A 23 -4.90 14.84 -4.66
N ALA A 24 -5.71 14.48 -3.66
CA ALA A 24 -7.17 14.48 -3.78
C ALA A 24 -7.73 15.89 -4.09
N LYS A 25 -7.19 16.94 -3.48
CA LYS A 25 -7.61 18.33 -3.73
C LYS A 25 -7.12 18.88 -5.07
N GLY A 26 -5.88 18.55 -5.44
CA GLY A 26 -5.24 19.09 -6.65
C GLY A 26 -5.67 18.40 -7.93
N PHE A 27 -5.97 17.12 -7.84
CA PHE A 27 -6.42 16.28 -8.96
C PHE A 27 -7.87 15.84 -8.75
N ILE A 28 -8.10 14.62 -8.36
CA ILE A 28 -9.43 14.02 -8.25
C ILE A 28 -9.65 13.50 -6.84
N LEU A 29 -10.77 13.86 -6.23
CA LEU A 29 -11.31 13.16 -5.07
C LEU A 29 -12.24 12.06 -5.56
N PHE A 30 -11.85 10.81 -5.32
CA PHE A 30 -12.71 9.65 -5.54
C PHE A 30 -13.55 9.39 -4.27
N ASP A 31 -14.86 9.49 -4.36
CA ASP A 31 -15.77 9.26 -3.23
C ASP A 31 -16.57 7.95 -3.35
N ASN A 32 -16.30 7.17 -4.39
CA ASN A 32 -17.02 5.93 -4.70
C ASN A 32 -16.09 4.89 -5.35
N THR A 33 -14.95 4.62 -4.70
CA THR A 33 -13.93 3.69 -5.20
C THR A 33 -13.73 2.54 -4.22
N TYR A 34 -13.50 1.35 -4.75
CA TYR A 34 -13.43 0.10 -4.01
C TYR A 34 -12.23 -0.73 -4.46
N CYS A 35 -11.54 -1.39 -3.52
CA CYS A 35 -10.70 -2.53 -3.85
C CYS A 35 -11.59 -3.75 -4.17
N CYS A 36 -11.06 -4.72 -4.90
CA CYS A 36 -11.73 -5.99 -5.16
C CYS A 36 -11.29 -7.06 -4.15
N GLY A 37 -10.17 -6.86 -3.48
CA GLY A 37 -9.65 -7.72 -2.44
C GLY A 37 -10.23 -7.37 -1.06
N ILE A 38 -10.21 -8.33 -0.15
CA ILE A 38 -10.54 -8.14 1.27
C ILE A 38 -9.30 -8.34 2.14
N LEU A 39 -8.32 -9.09 1.66
CA LEU A 39 -7.01 -9.34 2.25
C LEU A 39 -5.94 -9.08 1.19
N SER A 40 -4.67 -8.89 1.59
CA SER A 40 -3.58 -8.61 0.64
C SER A 40 -3.40 -9.74 -0.38
N ALA A 41 -3.59 -11.01 -0.01
CA ALA A 41 -3.45 -12.13 -0.94
C ALA A 41 -4.35 -12.02 -2.18
N ASP A 42 -5.63 -11.71 -2.01
CA ASP A 42 -6.53 -11.51 -3.14
C ASP A 42 -6.43 -10.08 -3.70
N GLY A 43 -6.16 -9.08 -2.87
CA GLY A 43 -6.00 -7.68 -3.26
C GLY A 43 -4.89 -7.46 -4.27
N HIS A 44 -3.68 -7.99 -4.00
CA HIS A 44 -2.56 -7.95 -4.94
C HIS A 44 -2.87 -8.68 -6.26
N ASN A 45 -3.56 -9.83 -6.20
CA ASN A 45 -4.00 -10.52 -7.40
C ASN A 45 -5.06 -9.73 -8.18
N TRP A 46 -6.05 -9.13 -7.49
CA TRP A 46 -7.05 -8.27 -8.12
C TRP A 46 -6.46 -7.01 -8.74
N SER A 47 -5.46 -6.39 -8.11
CA SER A 47 -4.83 -5.15 -8.57
C SER A 47 -3.77 -5.36 -9.66
N THR A 48 -3.34 -6.60 -9.91
CA THR A 48 -2.29 -6.91 -10.89
C THR A 48 -2.70 -7.91 -11.97
N ALA A 49 -3.66 -8.79 -11.69
CA ALA A 49 -4.18 -9.78 -12.64
C ALA A 49 -5.66 -9.59 -12.97
N ALA A 50 -6.37 -8.69 -12.29
CA ALA A 50 -7.80 -8.49 -12.38
C ALA A 50 -8.62 -9.74 -12.03
N VAL A 51 -8.08 -10.62 -11.21
CA VAL A 51 -8.74 -11.83 -10.72
C VAL A 51 -7.98 -12.43 -9.55
N ALA A 52 -8.69 -12.75 -8.47
CA ALA A 52 -8.28 -13.80 -7.55
C ALA A 52 -8.82 -15.12 -8.09
N ASN A 53 -7.98 -16.14 -8.21
CA ASN A 53 -8.40 -17.39 -8.82
C ASN A 53 -9.18 -18.28 -7.85
N ASP A 54 -9.80 -19.33 -8.35
CA ASP A 54 -10.63 -20.27 -7.58
C ASP A 54 -9.89 -20.94 -6.43
N TYR A 55 -8.59 -21.20 -6.57
CA TYR A 55 -7.76 -21.75 -5.50
C TYR A 55 -7.61 -20.76 -4.36
N LEU A 56 -7.22 -19.54 -4.67
CA LEU A 56 -7.01 -18.47 -3.70
C LEU A 56 -8.30 -18.17 -2.91
N GLU A 57 -9.41 -17.93 -3.61
CA GLU A 57 -10.70 -17.65 -2.99
C GLU A 57 -11.19 -18.78 -2.06
N LYS A 58 -10.99 -20.03 -2.45
CA LYS A 58 -11.38 -21.18 -1.62
C LYS A 58 -10.45 -21.42 -0.43
N SER A 59 -9.19 -21.03 -0.54
CA SER A 59 -8.20 -21.21 0.52
C SER A 59 -8.48 -20.33 1.71
N PHE A 60 -9.17 -19.20 1.54
CA PHE A 60 -9.60 -18.34 2.64
C PHE A 60 -10.55 -19.03 3.64
N ALA A 61 -11.23 -20.10 3.25
CA ALA A 61 -11.96 -20.93 4.21
C ALA A 61 -11.05 -21.59 5.28
N GLY A 62 -9.75 -21.61 5.07
CA GLY A 62 -8.75 -22.10 6.02
C GLY A 62 -8.00 -21.02 6.79
N PHE A 63 -8.30 -19.73 6.52
CA PHE A 63 -7.65 -18.61 7.19
C PHE A 63 -7.83 -18.69 8.73
N PRO A 64 -6.83 -18.37 9.55
CA PRO A 64 -5.46 -17.94 9.18
C PRO A 64 -4.49 -19.11 8.93
N ARG A 65 -4.92 -20.36 8.98
CA ARG A 65 -4.05 -21.54 8.79
C ARG A 65 -3.57 -21.75 7.35
N SER A 66 -4.25 -21.14 6.38
CA SER A 66 -3.89 -21.17 4.98
C SER A 66 -4.03 -19.76 4.42
N TYR A 67 -2.93 -19.20 3.97
CA TYR A 67 -2.86 -17.86 3.39
C TYR A 67 -1.97 -17.90 2.12
N PRO A 68 -2.49 -18.47 1.01
CA PRO A 68 -1.72 -18.63 -0.21
C PRO A 68 -1.73 -17.33 -1.02
N ASP A 69 -0.74 -16.48 -0.84
CA ASP A 69 -0.64 -15.20 -1.54
C ASP A 69 0.19 -15.25 -2.83
N GLY A 70 1.17 -16.15 -2.91
CA GLY A 70 2.12 -16.25 -4.02
C GLY A 70 3.09 -15.06 -4.10
N MET A 71 3.10 -14.18 -3.11
CA MET A 71 3.89 -12.96 -3.12
C MET A 71 5.31 -13.16 -2.62
N GLU A 72 5.54 -14.13 -1.74
CA GLU A 72 6.83 -14.34 -1.09
C GLU A 72 7.66 -15.42 -1.78
N ASP A 73 7.07 -16.57 -2.07
CA ASP A 73 7.77 -17.76 -2.54
C ASP A 73 6.96 -18.54 -3.57
N ALA A 74 7.51 -18.72 -4.76
CA ALA A 74 6.89 -19.50 -5.83
C ALA A 74 6.71 -20.97 -5.46
N ASP A 75 7.56 -21.54 -4.60
CA ASP A 75 7.50 -22.94 -4.22
C ASP A 75 6.30 -23.24 -3.33
N ASN A 76 5.81 -22.23 -2.58
CA ASN A 76 4.70 -22.40 -1.66
C ASN A 76 3.34 -22.12 -2.30
N ASP A 77 3.19 -21.03 -3.05
CA ASP A 77 1.88 -20.49 -3.40
C ASP A 77 1.68 -20.17 -4.88
N ALA A 78 2.47 -20.73 -5.78
CA ALA A 78 2.32 -20.52 -7.22
C ALA A 78 0.91 -20.84 -7.75
N LEU A 79 0.12 -21.65 -7.02
CA LEU A 79 -1.28 -21.93 -7.35
C LEU A 79 -2.20 -20.72 -7.17
N ALA A 80 -1.79 -19.71 -6.40
CA ALA A 80 -2.51 -18.45 -6.25
C ALA A 80 -2.43 -17.58 -7.51
N TRP A 81 -1.41 -17.78 -8.35
CA TRP A 81 -1.20 -16.94 -9.52
C TRP A 81 -2.28 -17.17 -10.59
N SER A 82 -2.67 -16.09 -11.24
CA SER A 82 -3.59 -16.14 -12.37
C SER A 82 -3.00 -16.95 -13.52
N PRO A 83 -3.69 -17.97 -14.05
CA PRO A 83 -3.22 -18.70 -15.24
C PRO A 83 -3.20 -17.84 -16.52
N ALA A 84 -3.89 -16.71 -16.54
CA ALA A 84 -3.81 -15.71 -17.61
C ALA A 84 -2.55 -14.84 -17.54
N GLY A 85 -1.84 -14.90 -16.41
CA GLY A 85 -0.72 -14.02 -16.07
C GLY A 85 -1.20 -12.68 -15.49
N PHE A 86 -0.28 -11.79 -15.32
CA PHE A 86 -0.44 -10.48 -14.71
C PHE A 86 -0.32 -9.35 -15.75
N ILE A 87 -0.59 -8.12 -15.35
CA ILE A 87 -0.48 -6.95 -16.24
C ILE A 87 0.93 -6.78 -16.81
N TRP A 88 1.97 -7.11 -16.05
CA TRP A 88 3.35 -7.06 -16.55
C TRP A 88 3.61 -8.12 -17.62
N ASP A 89 3.03 -9.33 -17.51
CA ASP A 89 3.13 -10.34 -18.56
C ASP A 89 2.42 -9.88 -19.85
N SER A 90 1.27 -9.22 -19.70
CA SER A 90 0.57 -8.60 -20.83
C SER A 90 1.41 -7.50 -21.48
N CYS A 91 2.04 -6.63 -20.69
CA CYS A 91 2.98 -5.62 -21.17
C CYS A 91 4.12 -6.25 -21.99
N LEU A 92 4.79 -7.23 -21.42
CA LEU A 92 5.93 -7.90 -22.09
C LEU A 92 5.52 -8.59 -23.38
N ARG A 93 4.39 -9.32 -23.41
CA ARG A 93 3.86 -9.95 -24.61
C ARG A 93 3.54 -8.95 -25.73
N HIS A 94 3.23 -7.70 -25.38
CA HIS A 94 2.91 -6.63 -26.34
C HIS A 94 4.06 -5.63 -26.54
N GLY A 95 5.29 -6.03 -26.18
CA GLY A 95 6.51 -5.25 -26.43
C GLY A 95 6.59 -3.96 -25.60
N ARG A 96 5.91 -3.90 -24.45
CA ARG A 96 6.03 -2.81 -23.48
C ARG A 96 7.13 -3.13 -22.48
N THR A 97 7.87 -2.12 -22.06
CA THR A 97 8.89 -2.22 -21.03
C THR A 97 8.27 -2.04 -19.65
N ILE A 98 8.81 -2.78 -18.67
CA ILE A 98 8.32 -2.73 -17.28
C ILE A 98 9.46 -2.51 -16.30
N ARG A 99 9.13 -2.00 -15.12
CA ARG A 99 10.01 -1.94 -13.95
C ARG A 99 9.18 -2.15 -12.69
N ASN A 100 9.70 -2.95 -11.77
CA ASN A 100 9.04 -3.33 -10.52
C ASN A 100 9.90 -2.90 -9.32
N TYR A 101 9.28 -2.30 -8.32
CA TYR A 101 9.89 -1.86 -7.07
C TYR A 101 9.07 -2.38 -5.88
N GLY A 102 9.18 -3.67 -5.60
CA GLY A 102 8.67 -4.28 -4.38
C GLY A 102 7.48 -5.22 -4.54
N GLU A 103 6.71 -5.13 -5.63
CA GLU A 103 5.57 -6.01 -5.86
C GLU A 103 6.01 -7.47 -6.08
N PHE A 104 5.40 -8.43 -5.36
CA PHE A 104 5.76 -9.86 -5.39
C PHE A 104 7.28 -10.09 -5.18
N MET A 105 7.85 -9.43 -4.18
CA MET A 105 9.26 -9.53 -3.85
C MET A 105 9.46 -9.87 -2.37
N MET A 106 10.05 -11.03 -2.10
CA MET A 106 10.40 -11.44 -0.74
C MET A 106 11.59 -10.64 -0.20
N PRO A 107 11.46 -9.97 0.94
CA PRO A 107 12.55 -9.16 1.51
C PRO A 107 13.69 -10.04 2.05
N ARG A 108 14.91 -9.53 1.95
CA ARG A 108 16.15 -10.14 2.46
C ARG A 108 16.98 -9.09 3.20
N VAL A 109 16.42 -8.52 4.25
CA VAL A 109 17.06 -7.46 5.02
C VAL A 109 17.88 -8.05 6.15
N ARG A 110 19.15 -7.64 6.28
CA ARG A 110 20.07 -8.17 7.27
C ARG A 110 21.22 -7.23 7.59
N TRP A 111 21.87 -7.44 8.71
CA TRP A 111 23.10 -6.73 9.05
C TRP A 111 24.23 -7.06 8.07
N LYS A 112 25.10 -6.08 7.75
CA LYS A 112 26.35 -6.31 6.99
C LYS A 112 27.35 -7.11 7.81
N ASP A 113 27.41 -6.88 9.12
CA ASP A 113 28.27 -7.64 10.04
C ASP A 113 27.60 -8.99 10.36
N PRO A 114 28.17 -10.12 9.91
CA PRO A 114 27.61 -11.45 10.13
C PRO A 114 27.62 -11.90 11.60
N SER A 115 28.35 -11.19 12.47
CA SER A 115 28.32 -11.46 13.92
C SER A 115 27.06 -10.92 14.60
N ARG A 116 26.37 -9.95 13.99
CA ARG A 116 25.07 -9.44 14.47
C ARG A 116 23.98 -10.39 14.02
N GLN A 117 23.28 -10.98 14.98
CA GLN A 117 22.19 -11.91 14.75
C GLN A 117 20.84 -11.17 14.66
N GLY A 118 19.87 -11.79 14.00
CA GLY A 118 18.49 -11.30 13.89
C GLY A 118 18.32 -10.19 12.87
N HIS A 119 17.07 -9.79 12.71
CA HIS A 119 16.67 -8.72 11.80
C HIS A 119 17.03 -7.34 12.40
N PRO A 120 17.42 -6.33 11.58
CA PRO A 120 17.75 -4.99 12.05
C PRO A 120 16.59 -4.28 12.78
N GLY A 121 15.35 -4.63 12.45
CA GLY A 121 14.16 -3.92 12.91
C GLY A 121 14.08 -2.50 12.37
N PHE A 122 12.97 -1.80 12.69
CA PHE A 122 12.73 -0.45 12.15
C PHE A 122 13.84 0.53 12.53
N ALA A 123 14.24 0.57 13.80
CA ALA A 123 15.28 1.51 14.25
C ALA A 123 16.63 1.31 13.52
N GLY A 124 17.02 0.04 13.27
CA GLY A 124 18.23 -0.27 12.51
C GLY A 124 18.12 0.11 11.03
N CYS A 125 17.01 -0.22 10.39
CA CYS A 125 16.76 0.13 9.00
C CYS A 125 16.64 1.65 8.79
N TYR A 126 15.94 2.34 9.68
CA TYR A 126 15.82 3.80 9.64
C TYR A 126 17.18 4.50 9.81
N ALA A 127 17.98 4.07 10.79
CA ALA A 127 19.33 4.57 10.98
C ALA A 127 20.23 4.32 9.76
N ALA A 128 20.13 3.12 9.16
CA ALA A 128 20.89 2.76 7.96
C ALA A 128 20.46 3.62 6.75
N TRP A 129 19.16 3.86 6.57
CA TRP A 129 18.66 4.78 5.55
C TRP A 129 19.20 6.20 5.75
N LYS A 130 19.11 6.75 6.96
CA LYS A 130 19.61 8.10 7.30
C LYS A 130 21.12 8.23 7.10
N ALA A 131 21.89 7.18 7.37
CA ALA A 131 23.34 7.16 7.15
C ALA A 131 23.72 7.18 5.66
N GLY A 132 22.78 6.76 4.81
CA GLY A 132 23.00 6.67 3.36
C GLY A 132 23.84 5.47 2.92
N PRO A 133 23.94 5.22 1.61
CA PRO A 133 24.45 3.96 1.06
C PRO A 133 25.90 3.65 1.42
N ASN A 134 26.71 4.66 1.68
CA ASN A 134 28.15 4.49 1.96
C ASN A 134 28.46 4.23 3.45
N GLN A 135 27.54 4.53 4.36
CA GLN A 135 27.76 4.48 5.80
C GLN A 135 26.77 3.56 6.52
N ASN A 136 25.79 3.00 5.82
CA ASN A 136 24.84 2.09 6.40
C ASN A 136 25.50 0.76 6.79
N ASP A 137 24.97 0.09 7.80
CA ASP A 137 25.40 -1.22 8.29
C ASP A 137 24.38 -2.33 8.00
N VAL A 138 23.35 -2.04 7.18
CA VAL A 138 22.30 -2.96 6.75
C VAL A 138 22.44 -3.27 5.26
N ILE A 139 22.16 -4.51 4.88
CA ILE A 139 21.94 -4.92 3.51
C ILE A 139 20.45 -4.93 3.26
N PHE A 140 20.00 -4.12 2.32
CA PHE A 140 18.66 -4.17 1.77
C PHE A 140 18.69 -5.01 0.50
N ALA A 141 17.88 -6.05 0.43
CA ALA A 141 17.78 -6.92 -0.73
C ALA A 141 16.38 -7.56 -0.79
N ALA A 142 15.98 -8.02 -1.96
CA ALA A 142 14.77 -8.79 -2.15
C ALA A 142 14.90 -9.77 -3.31
N ASP A 143 14.12 -10.84 -3.27
CA ASP A 143 14.01 -11.86 -4.32
C ASP A 143 12.61 -11.81 -4.94
N PRO A 144 12.46 -11.57 -6.26
CA PRO A 144 11.16 -11.65 -6.92
C PRO A 144 10.60 -13.07 -6.88
N ALA A 145 9.36 -13.23 -6.40
CA ALA A 145 8.67 -14.52 -6.37
C ALA A 145 8.26 -14.98 -7.77
N VAL A 146 7.78 -14.04 -8.60
CA VAL A 146 7.31 -14.34 -9.96
C VAL A 146 8.46 -14.25 -10.95
N GLU A 147 8.73 -15.35 -11.69
CA GLU A 147 9.88 -15.44 -12.60
C GLU A 147 9.88 -14.36 -13.70
N SER A 148 8.70 -13.99 -14.22
CA SER A 148 8.61 -12.94 -15.24
C SER A 148 8.93 -11.54 -14.72
N LEU A 149 8.88 -11.28 -13.41
CA LEU A 149 9.30 -10.02 -12.79
C LEU A 149 10.82 -9.96 -12.54
N ARG A 150 11.48 -11.11 -12.40
CA ARG A 150 12.91 -11.19 -11.99
C ARG A 150 13.84 -10.31 -12.82
N PRO A 151 13.77 -10.28 -14.17
CA PRO A 151 14.64 -9.42 -14.98
C PRO A 151 14.33 -7.93 -14.85
N HIS A 152 13.20 -7.59 -14.28
CA HIS A 152 12.64 -6.23 -14.22
C HIS A 152 12.60 -5.65 -12.81
N SER A 153 13.04 -6.42 -11.82
CA SER A 153 13.07 -6.05 -10.40
C SER A 153 14.50 -5.86 -9.94
N PRO A 154 14.85 -4.73 -9.31
CA PRO A 154 16.18 -4.59 -8.71
C PRO A 154 16.27 -5.45 -7.45
N LEU A 155 17.39 -6.15 -7.27
CA LEU A 155 17.60 -7.04 -6.14
C LEU A 155 18.18 -6.33 -4.90
N ASP A 156 18.59 -5.07 -5.03
CA ASP A 156 19.11 -4.20 -3.97
C ASP A 156 18.06 -3.20 -3.44
N THR A 157 16.80 -3.57 -3.58
CA THR A 157 15.63 -2.91 -3.00
C THR A 157 14.97 -3.83 -1.96
N VAL A 158 13.73 -3.55 -1.59
CA VAL A 158 12.96 -4.39 -0.67
C VAL A 158 11.54 -4.57 -1.22
N GLY A 159 10.93 -5.70 -0.88
CA GLY A 159 9.51 -5.92 -1.03
C GLY A 159 8.76 -5.52 0.24
N TRP A 160 7.80 -6.37 0.65
CA TRP A 160 7.09 -6.22 1.89
C TRP A 160 8.04 -6.40 3.08
N ASP A 161 8.28 -5.34 3.82
CA ASP A 161 9.01 -5.33 5.10
C ASP A 161 8.69 -4.03 5.85
N MET A 162 7.85 -4.11 6.86
CA MET A 162 7.44 -2.98 7.70
C MET A 162 8.56 -2.37 8.53
N SER A 163 9.71 -3.05 8.62
CA SER A 163 10.90 -2.51 9.28
C SER A 163 11.68 -1.54 8.39
N VAL A 164 11.37 -1.45 7.10
CA VAL A 164 12.06 -0.56 6.17
C VAL A 164 11.17 0.64 5.86
N PRO A 165 11.61 1.88 6.13
CA PRO A 165 10.79 3.06 5.86
C PRO A 165 10.50 3.21 4.36
N ASP A 166 9.31 3.70 4.02
CA ASP A 166 8.94 4.01 2.63
C ASP A 166 9.79 5.11 2.01
N GLN A 167 10.44 5.93 2.85
CA GLN A 167 11.42 6.89 2.36
C GLN A 167 12.62 6.23 1.68
N PHE A 168 13.05 5.02 2.13
CA PHE A 168 14.07 4.24 1.43
C PHE A 168 13.60 3.84 0.03
N ARG A 169 12.33 3.38 -0.09
CA ARG A 169 11.71 3.02 -1.36
C ARG A 169 11.58 4.22 -2.29
N ALA A 170 11.13 5.35 -1.76
CA ALA A 170 11.03 6.60 -2.52
C ALA A 170 12.40 7.07 -3.03
N ASP A 171 13.44 7.07 -2.18
CA ASP A 171 14.80 7.43 -2.60
C ASP A 171 15.32 6.51 -3.72
N TYR A 172 14.98 5.22 -3.65
CA TYR A 172 15.36 4.25 -4.67
C TYR A 172 14.73 4.58 -6.03
N VAL A 173 13.41 4.77 -6.05
CA VAL A 173 12.64 5.13 -7.25
C VAL A 173 13.14 6.45 -7.85
N ILE A 174 13.33 7.48 -7.03
CA ILE A 174 13.79 8.81 -7.46
C ILE A 174 15.22 8.73 -8.05
N ARG A 175 16.09 7.93 -7.47
CA ARG A 175 17.45 7.69 -7.99
C ARG A 175 17.41 7.04 -9.38
N GLU A 176 16.59 5.99 -9.57
CA GLU A 176 16.43 5.36 -10.88
C GLU A 176 15.74 6.26 -11.90
N LEU A 177 14.78 7.09 -11.49
CA LEU A 177 14.19 8.10 -12.36
C LEU A 177 15.28 9.05 -12.92
N ALA A 178 16.19 9.53 -12.08
CA ALA A 178 17.30 10.38 -12.53
C ALA A 178 18.22 9.67 -13.53
N GLU A 179 18.40 8.35 -13.41
CA GLU A 179 19.11 7.53 -14.40
C GLU A 179 18.34 7.46 -15.72
N CYS A 180 17.02 7.19 -15.66
CA CYS A 180 16.12 7.17 -16.81
C CYS A 180 16.13 8.53 -17.55
N GLU A 181 16.15 9.64 -16.83
CA GLU A 181 16.28 10.99 -17.38
C GLU A 181 17.57 11.14 -18.19
N ARG A 182 18.71 10.67 -17.66
CA ARG A 182 19.99 10.72 -18.37
C ARG A 182 20.00 9.83 -19.63
N GLN A 183 19.27 8.72 -19.59
CA GLN A 183 19.15 7.79 -20.71
C GLN A 183 18.07 8.21 -21.73
N GLY A 184 17.18 9.15 -21.36
CA GLY A 184 16.05 9.58 -22.19
C GLY A 184 14.97 8.51 -22.38
N HIS A 185 14.90 7.51 -21.48
CA HIS A 185 13.94 6.42 -21.56
C HIS A 185 13.37 6.09 -20.17
N TYR A 186 12.04 5.96 -20.08
CA TYR A 186 11.33 5.52 -18.88
C TYR A 186 10.45 4.30 -19.23
N PRO A 187 10.34 3.28 -18.36
CA PRO A 187 9.52 2.11 -18.62
C PRO A 187 8.05 2.46 -18.87
N ASN A 188 7.36 1.67 -19.70
CA ASN A 188 5.95 1.90 -20.02
C ASN A 188 5.03 1.62 -18.83
N LEU A 189 5.35 0.62 -18.02
CA LEU A 189 4.68 0.29 -16.76
C LEU A 189 5.71 0.27 -15.64
N VAL A 190 5.44 0.99 -14.58
CA VAL A 190 6.22 0.94 -13.33
C VAL A 190 5.27 0.58 -12.21
N ILE A 191 5.66 -0.38 -11.37
CA ILE A 191 4.91 -0.84 -10.22
C ILE A 191 5.75 -0.53 -8.97
N ILE A 192 5.13 0.07 -7.97
CA ILE A 192 5.80 0.50 -6.74
C ILE A 192 4.93 0.04 -5.56
N CYS A 193 5.52 -0.69 -4.62
CA CYS A 193 4.88 -1.07 -3.37
C CYS A 193 5.38 -0.17 -2.24
N LEU A 194 4.46 0.43 -1.48
CA LEU A 194 4.73 1.31 -0.34
C LEU A 194 3.91 0.80 0.87
N PRO A 195 4.42 -0.10 1.70
CA PRO A 195 3.60 -0.85 2.66
C PRO A 195 3.49 -0.21 4.07
N GLN A 196 4.05 0.97 4.34
CA GLN A 196 4.05 1.53 5.70
C GLN A 196 2.66 1.91 6.23
N ASP A 197 1.68 2.12 5.37
CA ASP A 197 0.28 2.36 5.74
C ASP A 197 -0.37 1.18 6.47
N HIS A 198 0.13 -0.05 6.29
CA HIS A 198 -0.29 -1.24 7.02
C HIS A 198 -0.16 -1.09 8.55
N THR A 199 0.82 -0.32 9.02
CA THR A 199 1.15 -0.11 10.44
C THR A 199 1.52 -1.40 11.19
N SER A 200 1.85 -1.30 12.46
CA SER A 200 2.03 -2.44 13.39
C SER A 200 1.26 -2.13 14.69
N GLY A 201 0.11 -1.47 14.56
CA GLY A 201 -0.67 -1.01 15.69
C GLY A 201 0.18 -0.19 16.67
N THR A 202 0.03 -0.46 17.96
CA THR A 202 0.82 0.18 19.01
C THR A 202 1.90 -0.76 19.59
N SER A 203 2.45 -1.68 18.77
CA SER A 203 3.50 -2.62 19.18
C SER A 203 4.76 -1.89 19.64
N PRO A 204 5.30 -2.20 20.81
CA PRO A 204 6.55 -1.60 21.28
C PRO A 204 7.71 -1.91 20.32
N GLY A 205 8.56 -0.92 20.07
CA GLY A 205 9.70 -1.08 19.16
C GLY A 205 9.36 -0.91 17.68
N CYS A 206 8.08 -0.69 17.35
CA CYS A 206 7.60 -0.28 16.02
C CYS A 206 7.26 1.22 16.03
N PRO A 207 7.25 1.89 14.87
CA PRO A 207 6.76 3.27 14.77
C PRO A 207 5.30 3.38 15.19
N THR A 208 4.91 4.58 15.64
CA THR A 208 3.50 4.86 15.89
C THR A 208 2.68 4.77 14.61
N PRO A 209 1.37 4.45 14.69
CA PRO A 209 0.50 4.47 13.49
C PRO A 209 0.58 5.79 12.72
N ALA A 210 0.67 6.92 13.43
CA ALA A 210 0.84 8.23 12.80
C ALA A 210 2.17 8.35 12.05
N ALA A 211 3.27 7.81 12.60
CA ALA A 211 4.58 7.84 11.95
C ALA A 211 4.60 6.94 10.69
N CYS A 212 4.00 5.76 10.75
CA CYS A 212 3.85 4.86 9.61
C CYS A 212 3.08 5.52 8.46
N MET A 213 1.91 6.07 8.76
CA MET A 213 1.08 6.76 7.77
C MET A 213 1.74 8.02 7.20
N ALA A 214 2.47 8.77 8.03
CA ALA A 214 3.22 9.94 7.56
C ALA A 214 4.42 9.57 6.68
N ASP A 215 5.06 8.42 6.95
CA ASP A 215 6.14 7.90 6.12
C ASP A 215 5.62 7.48 4.73
N ASN A 216 4.53 6.72 4.67
CA ASN A 216 3.85 6.36 3.42
C ASN A 216 3.40 7.60 2.64
N ASP A 217 2.69 8.54 3.28
CA ASP A 217 2.21 9.79 2.68
C ASP A 217 3.33 10.63 2.06
N LEU A 218 4.43 10.80 2.80
CA LEU A 218 5.58 11.57 2.32
C LEU A 218 6.28 10.85 1.17
N ALA A 219 6.42 9.52 1.22
CA ALA A 219 7.02 8.73 0.15
C ALA A 219 6.21 8.85 -1.14
N LEU A 220 4.88 8.68 -1.07
CA LEU A 220 3.98 8.91 -2.21
C LEU A 220 4.13 10.34 -2.75
N GLY A 221 4.08 11.34 -1.88
CA GLY A 221 4.22 12.75 -2.28
C GLY A 221 5.54 13.02 -3.00
N ARG A 222 6.66 12.53 -2.49
CA ARG A 222 8.01 12.70 -3.07
C ARG A 222 8.14 12.01 -4.43
N ILE A 223 7.59 10.81 -4.57
CA ILE A 223 7.59 10.06 -5.84
C ILE A 223 6.77 10.84 -6.88
N VAL A 224 5.54 11.27 -6.55
CA VAL A 224 4.70 12.05 -7.47
C VAL A 224 5.35 13.40 -7.81
N GLU A 225 5.98 14.07 -6.87
CA GLU A 225 6.74 15.30 -7.14
C GLU A 225 7.85 15.03 -8.15
N ALA A 226 8.71 14.02 -7.91
CA ALA A 226 9.82 13.71 -8.79
C ALA A 226 9.35 13.33 -10.21
N LEU A 227 8.35 12.47 -10.31
CA LEU A 227 7.78 12.05 -11.59
C LEU A 227 7.13 13.21 -12.34
N SER A 228 6.39 14.07 -11.64
CA SER A 228 5.71 15.23 -12.27
C SER A 228 6.65 16.35 -12.71
N HIS A 229 7.87 16.39 -12.18
CA HIS A 229 8.92 17.33 -12.64
C HIS A 229 9.83 16.71 -13.72
N SER A 230 9.64 15.44 -14.06
CA SER A 230 10.47 14.76 -15.07
C SER A 230 10.08 15.14 -16.50
N SER A 231 11.00 14.91 -17.44
CA SER A 231 10.73 15.09 -18.88
C SER A 231 9.67 14.10 -19.41
N PHE A 232 9.37 13.05 -18.64
CA PHE A 232 8.39 12.03 -18.99
C PHE A 232 6.95 12.42 -18.61
N TRP A 233 6.78 13.42 -17.71
CA TRP A 233 5.49 13.85 -17.20
C TRP A 233 4.41 14.11 -18.25
N PRO A 234 4.70 14.77 -19.39
CA PRO A 234 3.70 15.05 -20.41
C PRO A 234 2.98 13.83 -21.00
N LYS A 235 3.50 12.61 -20.73
CA LYS A 235 2.93 11.34 -21.23
C LYS A 235 2.74 10.31 -20.12
N MET A 236 2.53 10.76 -18.89
CA MET A 236 2.47 9.91 -17.71
C MET A 236 1.10 9.97 -17.04
N ALA A 237 0.68 8.84 -16.50
CA ALA A 237 -0.39 8.75 -15.52
C ALA A 237 0.10 7.93 -14.33
N ILE A 238 -0.09 8.46 -13.12
CA ILE A 238 0.26 7.83 -11.86
C ILE A 238 -1.04 7.47 -11.15
N PHE A 239 -1.20 6.19 -10.86
CA PHE A 239 -2.29 5.68 -10.03
C PHE A 239 -1.70 5.19 -8.72
N ALA A 240 -2.32 5.51 -7.61
CA ALA A 240 -2.04 4.91 -6.33
C ALA A 240 -3.35 4.40 -5.74
N ILE A 241 -3.36 3.17 -5.27
CA ILE A 241 -4.51 2.48 -4.71
C ILE A 241 -4.08 1.63 -3.54
N GLU A 242 -5.03 1.30 -2.67
CA GLU A 242 -4.91 0.19 -1.74
C GLU A 242 -5.27 -1.11 -2.46
N ASP A 243 -4.64 -2.20 -2.12
CA ASP A 243 -4.97 -3.54 -2.61
C ASP A 243 -6.17 -4.12 -1.86
N ASP A 244 -6.28 -3.88 -0.56
CA ASP A 244 -7.39 -4.28 0.31
C ASP A 244 -7.76 -3.17 1.32
N PRO A 245 -8.90 -3.27 2.03
CA PRO A 245 -9.28 -2.31 3.07
C PRO A 245 -8.63 -2.64 4.42
N GLN A 246 -8.07 -3.82 4.59
CA GLN A 246 -7.57 -4.37 5.85
C GLN A 246 -8.49 -4.02 7.03
N ALA A 247 -7.96 -3.40 8.08
CA ALA A 247 -8.72 -2.95 9.22
C ALA A 247 -9.57 -1.68 8.95
N GLY A 248 -9.36 -0.98 7.85
CA GLY A 248 -9.96 0.30 7.53
C GLY A 248 -11.25 0.22 6.70
N TRP A 249 -12.36 -0.12 7.29
CA TRP A 249 -13.65 -0.22 6.59
C TRP A 249 -14.68 0.78 7.12
N ASP A 250 -15.66 1.14 6.29
CA ASP A 250 -16.76 2.00 6.64
C ASP A 250 -18.09 1.22 6.79
N HIS A 251 -19.11 1.88 7.33
CA HIS A 251 -20.42 1.25 7.53
C HIS A 251 -21.19 0.95 6.23
N VAL A 252 -20.67 1.35 5.08
CA VAL A 252 -21.31 1.13 3.77
C VAL A 252 -20.74 -0.11 3.10
N SER A 253 -19.42 -0.26 3.11
CA SER A 253 -18.73 -1.39 2.49
C SER A 253 -17.31 -1.50 3.04
N GLY A 254 -16.92 -2.69 3.48
CA GLY A 254 -15.55 -3.00 3.86
C GLY A 254 -14.55 -2.91 2.71
N TYR A 255 -15.01 -2.88 1.46
CA TYR A 255 -14.15 -2.77 0.28
C TYR A 255 -13.92 -1.33 -0.19
N ARG A 256 -14.55 -0.34 0.45
CA ARG A 256 -14.30 1.06 0.10
C ARG A 256 -12.88 1.45 0.48
N THR A 257 -12.18 2.08 -0.46
CA THR A 257 -10.76 2.40 -0.29
C THR A 257 -10.41 3.77 -0.86
N THR A 258 -9.18 4.20 -0.62
CA THR A 258 -8.61 5.40 -1.22
C THR A 258 -8.04 5.08 -2.60
N ALA A 259 -8.08 6.08 -3.48
CA ALA A 259 -7.40 6.03 -4.77
C ALA A 259 -6.95 7.43 -5.17
N TYR A 260 -5.84 7.51 -5.86
CA TYR A 260 -5.28 8.76 -6.37
C TYR A 260 -4.91 8.60 -7.84
N LEU A 261 -5.17 9.65 -8.62
CA LEU A 261 -4.75 9.75 -10.01
C LEU A 261 -4.06 11.08 -10.24
N ALA A 262 -2.80 11.05 -10.63
CA ALA A 262 -2.05 12.22 -11.04
C ALA A 262 -1.56 12.08 -12.49
N SER A 263 -1.88 13.05 -13.33
CA SER A 263 -1.50 13.11 -14.75
C SER A 263 -1.71 14.53 -15.26
N PRO A 264 -0.98 14.97 -16.28
CA PRO A 264 -1.36 16.18 -17.03
C PRO A 264 -2.77 16.11 -17.60
N TYR A 265 -3.24 14.91 -17.93
CA TYR A 265 -4.57 14.69 -18.50
C TYR A 265 -5.64 14.39 -17.44
N ALA A 266 -5.28 14.29 -16.16
CA ALA A 266 -6.26 14.16 -15.09
C ALA A 266 -7.02 15.47 -14.90
N ARG A 267 -8.31 15.39 -14.67
CA ARG A 267 -9.13 16.54 -14.26
C ARG A 267 -8.61 17.08 -12.92
N ARG A 268 -8.77 18.37 -12.74
CA ARG A 268 -8.22 19.06 -11.56
C ARG A 268 -9.32 19.56 -10.64
N GLY A 269 -9.15 19.32 -9.33
CA GLY A 269 -10.01 19.88 -8.28
C GLY A 269 -11.47 19.43 -8.39
N VAL A 270 -11.72 18.20 -8.82
CA VAL A 270 -13.07 17.66 -9.00
C VAL A 270 -13.30 16.42 -8.13
N THR A 271 -14.57 16.15 -7.81
CA THR A 271 -14.99 14.88 -7.23
C THR A 271 -15.56 14.00 -8.33
N VAL A 272 -15.14 12.75 -8.39
CA VAL A 272 -15.66 11.71 -9.27
C VAL A 272 -16.40 10.69 -8.41
N SER A 273 -17.72 10.59 -8.64
CA SER A 273 -18.62 9.69 -7.90
C SER A 273 -19.04 8.47 -8.73
N THR A 274 -18.45 8.28 -9.90
CA THR A 274 -18.61 7.05 -10.67
C THR A 274 -17.98 5.91 -9.85
N GLN A 275 -18.69 4.80 -9.75
CA GLN A 275 -18.16 3.62 -9.08
C GLN A 275 -17.02 3.02 -9.87
N TYR A 276 -15.85 2.97 -9.25
CA TYR A 276 -14.65 2.33 -9.77
C TYR A 276 -14.09 1.32 -8.77
N ASN A 277 -13.29 0.40 -9.27
CA ASN A 277 -12.59 -0.59 -8.46
C ASN A 277 -11.24 -0.96 -9.09
N SER A 278 -10.51 -1.90 -8.47
CA SER A 278 -9.19 -2.34 -8.94
C SER A 278 -9.20 -2.81 -10.40
N THR A 279 -10.28 -3.48 -10.86
CA THR A 279 -10.38 -3.91 -12.27
C THR A 279 -10.63 -2.74 -13.22
N SER A 280 -11.33 -1.68 -12.79
CA SER A 280 -11.50 -0.43 -13.55
C SER A 280 -10.15 0.26 -13.78
N LEU A 281 -9.30 0.27 -12.76
CA LEU A 281 -7.93 0.80 -12.83
C LEU A 281 -7.10 0.00 -13.84
N LEU A 282 -7.04 -1.33 -13.71
CA LEU A 282 -6.29 -2.18 -14.64
C LEU A 282 -6.79 -2.05 -16.09
N ARG A 283 -8.11 -1.98 -16.28
CA ARG A 283 -8.69 -1.73 -17.62
C ARG A 283 -8.22 -0.39 -18.18
N THR A 284 -8.17 0.64 -17.34
CA THR A 284 -7.73 1.98 -17.75
C THR A 284 -6.24 1.96 -18.12
N ILE A 285 -5.38 1.36 -17.30
CA ILE A 285 -3.96 1.21 -17.60
C ILE A 285 -3.76 0.41 -18.89
N GLY A 286 -4.50 -0.69 -19.05
CA GLY A 286 -4.46 -1.50 -20.26
C GLY A 286 -4.80 -0.70 -21.51
N GLN A 287 -5.83 0.16 -21.46
CA GLN A 287 -6.19 1.04 -22.59
C GLN A 287 -5.12 2.09 -22.86
N ILE A 288 -4.55 2.73 -21.84
CA ILE A 288 -3.45 3.70 -22.00
C ILE A 288 -2.25 3.06 -22.68
N LEU A 289 -1.90 1.82 -22.32
CA LEU A 289 -0.77 1.09 -22.87
C LEU A 289 -1.06 0.36 -24.18
N GLY A 290 -2.33 0.35 -24.64
CA GLY A 290 -2.75 -0.35 -25.86
C GLY A 290 -2.74 -1.87 -25.69
N LEU A 291 -3.08 -2.37 -24.48
CA LEU A 291 -3.16 -3.79 -24.18
C LEU A 291 -4.58 -4.33 -24.33
N PRO A 292 -4.76 -5.57 -24.78
CA PRO A 292 -6.06 -6.24 -24.69
C PRO A 292 -6.39 -6.54 -23.22
N PRO A 293 -7.66 -6.80 -22.89
CA PRO A 293 -8.03 -7.32 -21.59
C PRO A 293 -7.31 -8.63 -21.28
N MET A 294 -6.98 -8.84 -20.02
CA MET A 294 -6.34 -10.07 -19.53
C MET A 294 -7.35 -11.19 -19.35
N ASN A 295 -8.56 -10.84 -18.90
CA ASN A 295 -9.64 -11.78 -18.62
C ASN A 295 -11.02 -11.11 -18.75
N LEU A 296 -12.10 -11.78 -18.32
CA LEU A 296 -13.46 -11.24 -18.42
C LEU A 296 -13.72 -10.10 -17.42
N PHE A 297 -13.03 -10.08 -16.29
CA PHE A 297 -13.29 -9.08 -15.25
C PHE A 297 -12.80 -7.70 -15.70
N ASP A 298 -11.56 -7.58 -16.15
CA ASP A 298 -11.07 -6.30 -16.69
C ASP A 298 -11.69 -5.97 -18.05
N ALA A 299 -12.08 -6.97 -18.85
CA ALA A 299 -12.80 -6.74 -20.11
C ALA A 299 -14.16 -6.09 -19.89
N SER A 300 -14.86 -6.44 -18.83
CA SER A 300 -16.19 -5.91 -18.49
C SER A 300 -16.14 -4.69 -17.55
N ALA A 301 -14.98 -4.37 -17.00
CA ALA A 301 -14.83 -3.26 -16.09
C ALA A 301 -15.03 -1.90 -16.78
N THR A 302 -15.63 -0.97 -16.07
CA THR A 302 -15.80 0.41 -16.54
C THR A 302 -14.46 1.14 -16.49
N PRO A 303 -13.89 1.58 -17.64
CA PRO A 303 -12.68 2.39 -17.62
C PRO A 303 -12.92 3.75 -16.97
N MET A 304 -11.88 4.33 -16.37
CA MET A 304 -11.94 5.62 -15.65
C MET A 304 -11.91 6.83 -16.59
N PHE A 305 -12.68 6.80 -17.68
CA PHE A 305 -12.61 7.80 -18.75
C PHE A 305 -13.09 9.19 -18.33
N ASP A 306 -14.01 9.31 -17.38
CA ASP A 306 -14.50 10.59 -16.85
C ASP A 306 -13.50 11.29 -15.91
N CYS A 307 -12.39 10.61 -15.60
CA CYS A 307 -11.28 11.17 -14.85
C CYS A 307 -10.32 12.01 -15.70
N PHE A 308 -10.43 11.91 -17.04
CA PHE A 308 -9.49 12.52 -17.95
C PHE A 308 -10.09 13.70 -18.73
N THR A 309 -9.22 14.52 -19.31
CA THR A 309 -9.55 15.69 -20.11
C THR A 309 -8.67 15.74 -21.36
N ASP A 310 -9.20 16.31 -22.44
CA ASP A 310 -8.48 16.53 -23.70
C ASP A 310 -7.52 17.75 -23.61
N THR A 311 -7.65 18.56 -22.58
CA THR A 311 -6.80 19.75 -22.37
C THR A 311 -5.86 19.48 -21.21
N PRO A 312 -4.59 19.08 -21.49
CA PRO A 312 -3.65 18.74 -20.44
C PRO A 312 -3.21 19.98 -19.64
N ASP A 313 -3.09 19.81 -18.32
CA ASP A 313 -2.44 20.73 -17.42
C ASP A 313 -1.13 20.11 -16.92
N PRO A 314 0.03 20.51 -17.46
CA PRO A 314 1.32 19.94 -17.08
C PRO A 314 1.86 20.46 -15.75
N THR A 315 1.12 21.28 -15.01
CA THR A 315 1.54 21.77 -13.70
C THR A 315 1.95 20.61 -12.80
N PRO A 316 3.21 20.57 -12.33
CA PRO A 316 3.69 19.46 -11.53
C PRO A 316 3.10 19.52 -10.11
N PHE A 317 3.09 18.37 -9.45
CA PHE A 317 2.79 18.26 -8.04
C PHE A 317 3.97 18.74 -7.20
N LYS A 318 3.70 19.29 -6.04
CA LYS A 318 4.70 19.65 -5.05
C LYS A 318 4.41 18.92 -3.74
N ALA A 319 5.37 18.11 -3.30
CA ALA A 319 5.27 17.40 -2.04
C ALA A 319 5.21 18.37 -0.85
N LEU A 320 4.39 18.05 0.10
CA LEU A 320 4.24 18.79 1.35
C LEU A 320 5.05 18.08 2.46
N PRO A 321 5.71 18.85 3.33
CA PRO A 321 6.38 18.25 4.48
C PRO A 321 5.36 17.66 5.45
N VAL A 322 5.72 16.54 6.06
CA VAL A 322 4.97 15.98 7.18
C VAL A 322 5.46 16.59 8.49
N THR A 323 4.57 16.70 9.47
CA THR A 323 4.88 17.24 10.80
C THR A 323 5.10 16.15 11.84
N VAL A 324 4.64 14.93 11.57
CA VAL A 324 4.86 13.76 12.42
C VAL A 324 6.31 13.29 12.24
N PRO A 325 7.08 13.08 13.31
CA PRO A 325 8.41 12.49 13.21
C PRO A 325 8.30 11.05 12.69
N LEU A 326 9.01 10.73 11.59
CA LEU A 326 8.93 9.40 10.96
C LEU A 326 9.54 8.29 11.80
N ASP A 327 10.32 8.62 12.81
CA ASP A 327 10.95 7.73 13.79
C ASP A 327 10.31 7.83 15.17
N GLU A 328 9.09 8.35 15.25
CA GLU A 328 8.33 8.32 16.50
C GLU A 328 7.89 6.87 16.78
N MET A 329 8.40 6.35 17.91
CA MET A 329 8.20 4.95 18.27
C MET A 329 7.08 4.79 19.30
N ASN A 330 6.35 3.70 19.20
CA ASN A 330 5.40 3.30 20.24
C ASN A 330 6.10 3.15 21.60
N PRO A 331 5.54 3.70 22.67
CA PRO A 331 6.11 3.59 24.01
C PRO A 331 6.04 2.16 24.54
N ASP A 332 6.98 1.80 25.42
CA ASP A 332 6.89 0.57 26.18
C ASP A 332 5.60 0.58 27.04
N PRO A 333 4.84 -0.53 27.13
CA PRO A 333 3.61 -0.59 27.93
C PRO A 333 3.77 -0.19 29.40
N SER A 334 4.98 -0.38 29.96
CA SER A 334 5.27 0.04 31.33
C SER A 334 5.34 1.57 31.51
N ALA A 335 5.59 2.30 30.44
CA ALA A 335 5.61 3.77 30.44
C ALA A 335 4.21 4.39 30.30
N LEU A 336 3.20 3.58 29.91
CA LEU A 336 1.83 4.04 29.73
C LEU A 336 1.07 4.04 31.06
N THR A 337 0.48 5.20 31.39
CA THR A 337 -0.35 5.39 32.59
C THR A 337 -1.84 5.17 32.34
N ASP A 338 -2.30 5.38 31.10
CA ASP A 338 -3.67 5.13 30.69
C ASP A 338 -3.91 3.62 30.56
N PRO A 339 -4.90 3.04 31.29
CA PRO A 339 -5.11 1.59 31.28
C PRO A 339 -5.51 1.03 29.91
N LEU A 340 -6.31 1.78 29.12
CA LEU A 340 -6.78 1.34 27.80
C LEU A 340 -5.62 1.35 26.80
N LEU A 341 -4.85 2.44 26.72
CA LEU A 341 -3.69 2.50 25.83
C LEU A 341 -2.63 1.47 26.20
N LYS A 342 -2.45 1.19 27.49
CA LYS A 342 -1.58 0.10 27.96
C LYS A 342 -2.09 -1.27 27.50
N ALA A 343 -3.39 -1.52 27.63
CA ALA A 343 -4.00 -2.77 27.14
C ALA A 343 -3.82 -2.92 25.63
N HIS A 344 -4.03 -1.85 24.86
CA HIS A 344 -3.82 -1.86 23.40
C HIS A 344 -2.35 -2.12 23.01
N ALA A 345 -1.39 -1.54 23.72
CA ALA A 345 0.04 -1.82 23.47
C ALA A 345 0.41 -3.27 23.77
N LEU A 346 -0.14 -3.85 24.84
CA LEU A 346 0.02 -5.27 25.16
C LEU A 346 -0.66 -6.17 24.13
N ALA A 347 -1.86 -5.85 23.71
CA ALA A 347 -2.57 -6.57 22.66
C ALA A 347 -1.81 -6.53 21.35
N SER A 348 -1.36 -5.34 20.89
CA SER A 348 -0.56 -5.21 19.67
C SER A 348 0.74 -6.03 19.73
N SER A 349 1.37 -6.14 20.89
CA SER A 349 2.59 -6.97 21.04
C SER A 349 2.34 -8.48 20.91
N GLN A 350 1.07 -8.90 20.96
CA GLN A 350 0.65 -10.30 20.81
C GLN A 350 0.05 -10.58 19.43
N MET A 351 -0.28 -9.55 18.66
CA MET A 351 -0.75 -9.70 17.28
C MET A 351 0.38 -10.22 16.40
N ASN A 352 0.04 -11.05 15.43
CA ASN A 352 1.00 -11.53 14.45
C ASN A 352 1.12 -10.55 13.29
N PHE A 353 2.04 -9.59 13.40
CA PHE A 353 2.43 -8.69 12.31
C PHE A 353 3.62 -9.22 11.49
N ALA A 354 4.12 -10.41 11.80
CA ALA A 354 5.19 -11.03 11.03
C ALA A 354 4.67 -11.74 9.78
N GLU A 355 3.42 -12.13 9.81
CA GLU A 355 2.68 -12.68 8.66
C GLU A 355 1.64 -11.66 8.22
N ILE A 356 1.43 -11.57 6.91
CA ILE A 356 0.49 -10.65 6.30
C ILE A 356 -0.94 -10.97 6.78
N ASP A 357 -1.75 -9.97 7.09
CA ASP A 357 -3.17 -10.03 7.47
C ASP A 357 -3.53 -10.94 8.67
N CYS A 358 -2.54 -11.35 9.47
CA CYS A 358 -2.76 -12.20 10.62
C CYS A 358 -3.08 -11.44 11.93
N ALA A 359 -3.23 -10.12 11.90
CA ALA A 359 -3.72 -9.34 13.02
C ALA A 359 -5.26 -9.38 13.08
N PRO A 360 -5.89 -9.57 14.28
CA PRO A 360 -7.34 -9.51 14.41
C PRO A 360 -7.88 -8.12 14.06
N GLU A 361 -8.71 -8.02 13.01
CA GLU A 361 -9.10 -6.74 12.39
C GLU A 361 -9.86 -5.82 13.36
N ASP A 362 -10.88 -6.30 14.08
CA ASP A 362 -11.63 -5.44 14.99
C ASP A 362 -10.75 -4.90 16.12
N LEU A 363 -9.91 -5.76 16.68
CA LEU A 363 -9.00 -5.34 17.73
C LEU A 363 -7.98 -4.31 17.19
N LEU A 364 -7.44 -4.52 16.00
CA LEU A 364 -6.54 -3.57 15.35
C LEU A 364 -7.25 -2.24 15.07
N ASN A 365 -8.49 -2.26 14.58
CA ASN A 365 -9.31 -1.07 14.38
C ASN A 365 -9.47 -0.26 15.68
N ARG A 366 -9.77 -0.92 16.80
CA ARG A 366 -9.92 -0.27 18.11
C ARG A 366 -8.59 0.30 18.60
N VAL A 367 -7.49 -0.43 18.39
CA VAL A 367 -6.14 0.04 18.72
C VAL A 367 -5.82 1.31 17.94
N LEU A 368 -6.00 1.30 16.62
CA LEU A 368 -5.73 2.45 15.74
C LEU A 368 -6.63 3.63 16.09
N TRP A 369 -7.92 3.38 16.36
CA TRP A 369 -8.85 4.42 16.77
C TRP A 369 -8.38 5.16 18.03
N HIS A 370 -8.08 4.41 19.09
CA HIS A 370 -7.66 5.03 20.34
C HIS A 370 -6.25 5.61 20.29
N ALA A 371 -5.37 5.06 19.47
CA ALA A 371 -4.05 5.65 19.22
C ALA A 371 -4.19 7.05 18.59
N MET A 372 -5.13 7.23 17.67
CA MET A 372 -5.30 8.48 16.91
C MET A 372 -6.29 9.46 17.57
N ARG A 373 -7.33 8.96 18.24
CA ARG A 373 -8.42 9.78 18.84
C ARG A 373 -8.29 9.95 20.35
N GLY A 374 -7.37 9.19 20.98
CA GLY A 374 -7.22 9.13 22.43
C GLY A 374 -8.18 8.15 23.10
N SER A 375 -7.81 7.68 24.29
CA SER A 375 -8.55 6.67 25.05
C SER A 375 -9.97 7.10 25.47
N ALA A 376 -10.24 8.40 25.55
CA ALA A 376 -11.56 8.94 25.89
C ALA A 376 -12.54 8.94 24.68
N ALA A 377 -12.08 8.71 23.47
CA ALA A 377 -12.91 8.68 22.28
C ALA A 377 -13.68 7.35 22.21
N ALA A 378 -15.02 7.40 22.27
CA ALA A 378 -15.81 6.20 22.09
C ALA A 378 -15.62 5.62 20.68
N TYR A 379 -15.36 4.33 20.59
CA TYR A 379 -15.36 3.62 19.30
C TYR A 379 -16.79 3.57 18.78
N PRO A 380 -17.05 3.86 17.49
CA PRO A 380 -18.39 3.86 16.94
C PRO A 380 -19.03 2.47 17.01
N THR A 381 -20.15 2.34 17.75
CA THR A 381 -20.82 1.04 17.95
C THR A 381 -21.34 0.41 16.65
N TRP A 382 -21.63 1.22 15.64
CA TRP A 382 -22.05 0.75 14.32
C TRP A 382 -20.89 0.34 13.40
N ALA A 383 -19.65 0.51 13.83
CA ALA A 383 -18.44 0.03 13.14
C ALA A 383 -17.99 -1.34 13.68
N VAL A 384 -18.69 -1.88 14.66
CA VAL A 384 -18.46 -3.23 15.19
C VAL A 384 -18.96 -4.27 14.17
N GLY A 385 -18.12 -5.22 13.82
CA GLY A 385 -18.49 -6.31 12.91
C GLY A 385 -19.52 -7.27 13.53
N PRO A 386 -20.29 -7.99 12.71
CA PRO A 386 -21.27 -8.95 13.22
C PRO A 386 -20.66 -10.14 13.99
N ASP A 387 -19.37 -10.40 13.83
CA ASP A 387 -18.67 -11.51 14.49
C ASP A 387 -18.12 -11.13 15.88
N ASP A 388 -18.14 -9.87 16.25
CA ASP A 388 -17.56 -9.38 17.51
C ASP A 388 -18.49 -9.63 18.71
N ASP A 389 -19.80 -9.70 18.50
CA ASP A 389 -20.79 -9.96 19.55
C ASP A 389 -20.76 -11.41 20.04
N GLU A 390 -20.23 -12.36 19.24
CA GLU A 390 -20.19 -13.78 19.62
C GLU A 390 -18.99 -14.12 20.53
N ASN A 391 -17.92 -13.34 20.50
CA ASN A 391 -16.71 -13.59 21.29
C ASN A 391 -16.73 -12.96 22.70
N GLU A 392 -17.60 -11.97 22.96
CA GLU A 392 -17.74 -11.38 24.30
C GLU A 392 -18.63 -12.24 25.25
N ALA A 393 -19.36 -13.23 24.72
CA ALA A 393 -20.28 -14.06 25.51
C ALA A 393 -19.63 -15.32 26.14
N ASP A 394 -18.39 -15.68 25.75
CA ASP A 394 -17.76 -16.94 26.16
C ASP A 394 -16.48 -16.77 27.01
N GLU A 395 -16.17 -15.59 27.55
CA GLU A 395 -15.18 -15.48 28.61
C GLU A 395 -15.83 -15.59 30.00
N PRO A 396 -15.43 -16.56 30.85
CA PRO A 396 -15.96 -16.81 32.18
C PRO A 396 -15.51 -15.80 33.23
#